data_1048573df0494c1ae9ecbadd905b8b85
#
_entry.id   1048573df0494c1ae9ecbadd905b8b85
#
_cell.length_a   1.000
_cell.length_b   1.000
_cell.length_c   1.000
_cell.angle_alpha   90.00
_cell.angle_beta   90.00
_cell.angle_gamma   90.00
#
_symmetry.space_group_name_H-M   'P 1'
#
loop_
_entity.id
_entity.type
_entity.pdbx_description
1 polymer ?
#
loop_
_entity_poly.entity_id
_entity_poly.type
_entity_poly.pdbx_seq_one_letter_code
_entity_poly.pdbx_strand_id
1 'polypeptide(L)'
;RTLLNIIKKIKGIILENLLKNAKEAALKLANLDNKTKNEALEAIAKNIEKNKDVIFEKNNLDLTEAKELVKSGKITQSTYNRLKLDENKMRDMIAGIYDVIKLDDPVNKILEKTKLDDNLILEKVSCPIGVICVIFEARPDVIVQIATLAIKSGNAVVLKGGSESINTNKIFEKLINEALNSVKFPKNVINLVFTHDDVNK
;
A
#
# COMPACT_ATOMS: atom_id res chain seq x y z
N ARG A 1 -6.20 -35.33 -0.57
CA ARG A 1 -5.58 -34.78 0.67
C ARG A 1 -4.13 -34.32 0.45
N THR A 2 -3.30 -35.07 -0.28
CA THR A 2 -1.87 -34.78 -0.48
C THR A 2 -1.65 -33.47 -1.30
N LEU A 3 -2.39 -33.28 -2.42
CA LEU A 3 -2.26 -32.10 -3.28
C LEU A 3 -2.63 -30.80 -2.54
N LEU A 4 -3.73 -30.79 -1.78
CA LEU A 4 -4.18 -29.67 -1.00
C LEU A 4 -3.17 -29.26 0.08
N ASN A 5 -2.52 -30.24 0.72
CA ASN A 5 -1.47 -29.98 1.70
C ASN A 5 -0.20 -29.39 1.06
N ILE A 6 0.16 -29.85 -0.14
CA ILE A 6 1.28 -29.29 -0.91
C ILE A 6 0.99 -27.83 -1.28
N ILE A 7 -0.22 -27.52 -1.78
CA ILE A 7 -0.63 -26.16 -2.13
C ILE A 7 -0.60 -25.23 -0.90
N LYS A 8 -1.13 -25.69 0.26
CA LYS A 8 -1.07 -24.91 1.51
C LYS A 8 0.37 -24.63 1.95
N LYS A 9 1.26 -25.62 1.84
CA LYS A 9 2.68 -25.46 2.19
C LYS A 9 3.39 -24.49 1.26
N ILE A 10 3.17 -24.57 -0.05
CA ILE A 10 3.74 -23.62 -1.04
C ILE A 10 3.27 -22.21 -0.76
N LYS A 11 1.97 -22.01 -0.50
CA LYS A 11 1.42 -20.68 -0.16
C LYS A 11 2.03 -20.13 1.13
N GLY A 12 2.22 -20.96 2.15
CA GLY A 12 2.92 -20.58 3.37
C GLY A 12 4.33 -20.08 3.11
N ILE A 13 5.09 -20.80 2.29
CA ILE A 13 6.46 -20.42 1.90
C ILE A 13 6.49 -19.12 1.11
N ILE A 14 5.54 -18.92 0.18
CA ILE A 14 5.46 -17.67 -0.60
C ILE A 14 5.18 -16.49 0.32
N LEU A 15 4.22 -16.62 1.24
CA LEU A 15 3.89 -15.56 2.19
C LEU A 15 5.06 -15.26 3.14
N GLU A 16 5.74 -16.29 3.62
CA GLU A 16 6.92 -16.13 4.48
C GLU A 16 8.05 -15.37 3.77
N ASN A 17 8.35 -15.72 2.52
CA ASN A 17 9.33 -15.00 1.71
C ASN A 17 8.93 -13.55 1.45
N LEU A 18 7.63 -13.28 1.17
CA LEU A 18 7.12 -11.93 1.01
C LEU A 18 7.32 -11.11 2.28
N LEU A 19 6.98 -11.65 3.44
CA LEU A 19 7.15 -10.98 4.74
C LEU A 19 8.62 -10.72 5.07
N LYS A 20 9.51 -11.67 4.77
CA LYS A 20 10.96 -11.48 4.91
C LYS A 20 11.47 -10.36 4.01
N ASN A 21 11.09 -10.35 2.74
CA ASN A 21 11.47 -9.32 1.80
C ASN A 21 10.93 -7.94 2.22
N ALA A 22 9.69 -7.86 2.70
CA ALA A 22 9.11 -6.64 3.24
C ALA A 22 9.89 -6.12 4.47
N LYS A 23 10.34 -7.01 5.35
CA LYS A 23 11.16 -6.64 6.50
C LYS A 23 12.51 -6.07 6.08
N GLU A 24 13.18 -6.69 5.11
CA GLU A 24 14.44 -6.18 4.56
C GLU A 24 14.25 -4.83 3.87
N ALA A 25 13.13 -4.65 3.16
CA ALA A 25 12.76 -3.38 2.55
C ALA A 25 12.53 -2.28 3.60
N ALA A 26 11.84 -2.59 4.68
CA ALA A 26 11.59 -1.66 5.78
C ALA A 26 12.90 -1.16 6.42
N LEU A 27 13.88 -2.04 6.62
CA LEU A 27 15.20 -1.64 7.14
C LEU A 27 15.94 -0.67 6.20
N LYS A 28 15.81 -0.85 4.89
CA LYS A 28 16.39 0.07 3.90
C LYS A 28 15.64 1.40 3.90
N LEU A 29 14.30 1.34 3.93
CA LEU A 29 13.43 2.52 3.88
C LEU A 29 13.61 3.44 5.10
N ALA A 30 13.81 2.85 6.29
CA ALA A 30 14.04 3.60 7.53
C ALA A 30 15.25 4.53 7.49
N ASN A 31 16.22 4.26 6.59
CA ASN A 31 17.44 5.06 6.43
C ASN A 31 17.39 6.06 5.26
N LEU A 32 16.26 6.13 4.53
CA LEU A 32 16.11 7.09 3.44
C LEU A 32 15.77 8.48 3.97
N ASP A 33 16.33 9.48 3.32
CA ASP A 33 16.01 10.87 3.64
C ASP A 33 14.63 11.30 3.09
N ASN A 34 14.15 12.43 3.58
CA ASN A 34 12.85 12.99 3.18
C ASN A 34 12.79 13.30 1.69
N LYS A 35 13.89 13.74 1.09
CA LYS A 35 13.95 14.07 -0.34
C LYS A 35 13.69 12.84 -1.18
N THR A 36 14.39 11.74 -0.92
CA THR A 36 14.24 10.47 -1.62
C THR A 36 12.81 9.91 -1.49
N LYS A 37 12.21 10.00 -0.28
CA LYS A 37 10.81 9.62 -0.06
C LYS A 37 9.85 10.48 -0.88
N ASN A 38 10.05 11.79 -0.90
CA ASN A 38 9.20 12.72 -1.66
C ASN A 38 9.33 12.50 -3.17
N GLU A 39 10.52 12.26 -3.71
CA GLU A 39 10.73 11.90 -5.11
C GLU A 39 9.97 10.62 -5.50
N ALA A 40 9.96 9.62 -4.61
CA ALA A 40 9.18 8.40 -4.81
C ALA A 40 7.66 8.67 -4.84
N LEU A 41 7.16 9.50 -3.93
CA LEU A 41 5.75 9.89 -3.89
C LEU A 41 5.33 10.69 -5.13
N GLU A 42 6.19 11.61 -5.60
CA GLU A 42 5.96 12.34 -6.85
C GLU A 42 5.90 11.40 -8.06
N ALA A 43 6.80 10.42 -8.13
CA ALA A 43 6.79 9.41 -9.19
C ALA A 43 5.50 8.60 -9.18
N ILE A 44 4.99 8.22 -7.99
CA ILE A 44 3.70 7.52 -7.84
C ILE A 44 2.56 8.40 -8.35
N ALA A 45 2.47 9.67 -7.92
CA ALA A 45 1.41 10.58 -8.34
C ALA A 45 1.38 10.72 -9.87
N LYS A 46 2.52 10.98 -10.50
CA LYS A 46 2.67 11.12 -11.96
C LYS A 46 2.31 9.82 -12.70
N ASN A 47 2.72 8.66 -12.18
CA ASN A 47 2.42 7.38 -12.82
C ASN A 47 0.93 7.02 -12.73
N ILE A 48 0.27 7.29 -11.60
CA ILE A 48 -1.18 7.11 -11.45
C ILE A 48 -1.93 8.04 -12.38
N GLU A 49 -1.58 9.33 -12.43
CA GLU A 49 -2.22 10.30 -13.32
C GLU A 49 -2.11 9.91 -14.80
N LYS A 50 -0.92 9.50 -15.22
CA LYS A 50 -0.66 9.05 -16.59
C LYS A 50 -1.48 7.82 -17.00
N ASN A 51 -1.79 6.94 -16.05
CA ASN A 51 -2.44 5.64 -16.31
C ASN A 51 -3.90 5.60 -15.83
N LYS A 52 -4.55 6.76 -15.63
CA LYS A 52 -5.90 6.83 -15.09
C LYS A 52 -6.93 6.03 -15.91
N ASP A 53 -6.82 6.04 -17.25
CA ASP A 53 -7.76 5.33 -18.11
C ASP A 53 -7.69 3.81 -17.90
N VAL A 54 -6.49 3.26 -17.73
CA VAL A 54 -6.28 1.83 -17.41
C VAL A 54 -6.83 1.51 -16.02
N ILE A 55 -6.68 2.41 -15.06
CA ILE A 55 -7.25 2.24 -13.71
C ILE A 55 -8.78 2.19 -13.79
N PHE A 56 -9.41 3.10 -14.54
CA PHE A 56 -10.86 3.10 -14.74
C PHE A 56 -11.35 1.84 -15.46
N GLU A 57 -10.61 1.36 -16.49
CA GLU A 57 -10.92 0.09 -17.13
C GLU A 57 -10.95 -1.07 -16.14
N LYS A 58 -9.92 -1.19 -15.28
CA LYS A 58 -9.84 -2.25 -14.26
C LYS A 58 -10.90 -2.10 -13.18
N ASN A 59 -11.24 -0.87 -12.79
CA ASN A 59 -12.33 -0.60 -11.87
C ASN A 59 -13.69 -0.99 -12.47
N ASN A 60 -13.91 -0.75 -13.74
CA ASN A 60 -15.13 -1.17 -14.43
C ASN A 60 -15.30 -2.70 -14.48
N LEU A 61 -14.22 -3.47 -14.56
CA LEU A 61 -14.29 -4.93 -14.43
C LEU A 61 -14.80 -5.33 -13.04
N ASP A 62 -14.20 -4.77 -11.97
CA ASP A 62 -14.66 -5.02 -10.60
C ASP A 62 -16.13 -4.59 -10.40
N LEU A 63 -16.54 -3.44 -10.93
CA LEU A 63 -17.92 -2.96 -10.85
C LEU A 63 -18.92 -3.87 -11.58
N THR A 64 -18.50 -4.47 -12.69
CA THR A 64 -19.34 -5.39 -13.45
C THR A 64 -19.61 -6.67 -12.64
N GLU A 65 -18.57 -7.25 -12.05
CA GLU A 65 -18.70 -8.41 -11.15
C GLU A 65 -19.48 -8.06 -9.89
N ALA A 66 -19.21 -6.90 -9.28
CA ALA A 66 -19.89 -6.44 -8.07
C ALA A 66 -21.40 -6.24 -8.28
N LYS A 67 -21.87 -5.84 -9.48
CA LYS A 67 -23.30 -5.77 -9.79
C LYS A 67 -23.99 -7.11 -9.64
N GLU A 68 -23.40 -8.20 -10.09
CA GLU A 68 -23.95 -9.54 -9.94
C GLU A 68 -23.94 -10.00 -8.47
N LEU A 69 -22.91 -9.59 -7.71
CA LEU A 69 -22.87 -9.86 -6.27
C LEU A 69 -23.97 -9.11 -5.50
N VAL A 70 -24.32 -7.88 -5.90
CA VAL A 70 -25.47 -7.15 -5.33
C VAL A 70 -26.77 -7.86 -5.64
N LYS A 71 -27.00 -8.25 -6.91
CA LYS A 71 -28.21 -8.97 -7.33
C LYS A 71 -28.41 -10.28 -6.56
N SER A 72 -27.32 -10.98 -6.28
CA SER A 72 -27.33 -12.23 -5.51
C SER A 72 -27.36 -12.03 -3.98
N GLY A 73 -27.38 -10.79 -3.50
CA GLY A 73 -27.39 -10.46 -2.07
C GLY A 73 -26.07 -10.73 -1.32
N LYS A 74 -24.99 -11.02 -2.04
CA LYS A 74 -23.68 -11.28 -1.42
C LYS A 74 -22.98 -10.02 -0.92
N ILE A 75 -23.21 -8.89 -1.56
CA ILE A 75 -22.74 -7.56 -1.11
C ILE A 75 -23.89 -6.57 -1.14
N THR A 76 -23.75 -5.48 -0.36
CA THR A 76 -24.77 -4.42 -0.31
C THR A 76 -24.59 -3.40 -1.42
N GLN A 77 -25.65 -2.66 -1.74
CA GLN A 77 -25.56 -1.51 -2.66
C GLN A 77 -24.58 -0.44 -2.14
N SER A 78 -24.47 -0.27 -0.84
CA SER A 78 -23.50 0.63 -0.22
C SER A 78 -22.07 0.20 -0.50
N THR A 79 -21.78 -1.11 -0.39
CA THR A 79 -20.47 -1.69 -0.76
C THR A 79 -20.13 -1.41 -2.23
N TYR A 80 -21.06 -1.68 -3.14
CA TYR A 80 -20.91 -1.39 -4.56
C TYR A 80 -20.60 0.10 -4.83
N ASN A 81 -21.30 1.01 -4.16
CA ASN A 81 -21.08 2.45 -4.36
C ASN A 81 -19.68 2.90 -3.88
N ARG A 82 -19.12 2.26 -2.87
CA ARG A 82 -17.76 2.53 -2.38
C ARG A 82 -16.67 2.07 -3.36
N LEU A 83 -16.92 1.03 -4.15
CA LEU A 83 -15.98 0.52 -5.15
C LEU A 83 -15.75 1.47 -6.31
N LYS A 84 -16.70 2.38 -6.59
CA LYS A 84 -16.62 3.27 -7.74
C LYS A 84 -15.45 4.23 -7.60
N LEU A 85 -14.60 4.28 -8.62
CA LEU A 85 -13.66 5.35 -8.86
C LEU A 85 -14.21 6.27 -9.95
N ASP A 86 -14.12 7.57 -9.73
CA ASP A 86 -14.43 8.62 -10.69
C ASP A 86 -13.29 9.65 -10.77
N GLU A 87 -13.42 10.60 -11.68
CA GLU A 87 -12.42 11.65 -11.88
C GLU A 87 -12.21 12.50 -10.60
N ASN A 88 -13.24 12.71 -9.79
CA ASN A 88 -13.12 13.46 -8.54
C ASN A 88 -12.29 12.69 -7.52
N LYS A 89 -12.62 11.42 -7.28
CA LYS A 89 -11.86 10.55 -6.37
C LYS A 89 -10.40 10.40 -6.83
N MET A 90 -10.17 10.29 -8.15
CA MET A 90 -8.83 10.21 -8.71
C MET A 90 -8.04 11.49 -8.41
N ARG A 91 -8.63 12.65 -8.65
CA ARG A 91 -8.03 13.95 -8.37
C ARG A 91 -7.73 14.11 -6.88
N ASP A 92 -8.69 13.77 -6.00
CA ASP A 92 -8.54 13.86 -4.56
C ASP A 92 -7.42 12.94 -4.04
N MET A 93 -7.33 11.72 -4.61
CA MET A 93 -6.27 10.77 -4.29
C MET A 93 -4.89 11.30 -4.68
N ILE A 94 -4.74 11.87 -5.87
CA ILE A 94 -3.48 12.47 -6.33
C ILE A 94 -3.14 13.70 -5.48
N ALA A 95 -4.11 14.57 -5.19
CA ALA A 95 -3.93 15.71 -4.30
C ALA A 95 -3.46 15.28 -2.91
N GLY A 96 -4.03 14.20 -2.37
CA GLY A 96 -3.62 13.60 -1.09
C GLY A 96 -2.16 13.16 -1.08
N ILE A 97 -1.62 12.62 -2.19
CA ILE A 97 -0.19 12.31 -2.29
C ILE A 97 0.65 13.59 -2.16
N TYR A 98 0.29 14.64 -2.88
CA TYR A 98 1.02 15.92 -2.81
C TYR A 98 0.90 16.60 -1.44
N ASP A 99 -0.21 16.41 -0.72
CA ASP A 99 -0.33 16.91 0.64
C ASP A 99 0.59 16.18 1.61
N VAL A 100 0.73 14.85 1.47
CA VAL A 100 1.69 14.08 2.27
C VAL A 100 3.15 14.47 1.94
N ILE A 101 3.47 14.80 0.69
CA ILE A 101 4.80 15.32 0.31
C ILE A 101 5.16 16.57 1.11
N LYS A 102 4.19 17.48 1.33
CA LYS A 102 4.39 18.74 2.08
C LYS A 102 4.62 18.54 3.58
N LEU A 103 4.21 17.38 4.13
CA LEU A 103 4.43 17.10 5.54
C LEU A 103 5.92 16.95 5.85
N ASP A 104 6.28 17.32 7.06
CA ASP A 104 7.60 17.01 7.61
C ASP A 104 7.87 15.51 7.64
N ASP A 105 9.13 15.12 7.52
CA ASP A 105 9.52 13.73 7.75
C ASP A 105 9.32 13.36 9.22
N PRO A 106 8.49 12.36 9.54
CA PRO A 106 8.28 11.96 10.93
C PRO A 106 9.40 11.08 11.51
N VAL A 107 10.37 10.65 10.69
CA VAL A 107 11.44 9.73 11.09
C VAL A 107 12.63 10.48 11.66
N ASN A 108 13.27 9.91 12.67
CA ASN A 108 14.47 10.46 13.34
C ASN A 108 14.28 11.86 13.95
N LYS A 109 13.04 12.23 14.31
CA LYS A 109 12.79 13.48 15.05
C LYS A 109 13.12 13.30 16.53
N ILE A 110 13.89 14.21 17.08
CA ILE A 110 14.12 14.28 18.52
C ILE A 110 12.84 14.87 19.15
N LEU A 111 12.13 14.05 19.91
CA LEU A 111 10.88 14.41 20.56
C LEU A 111 11.10 15.02 21.93
N GLU A 112 12.19 14.61 22.61
CA GLU A 112 12.53 15.03 23.97
C GLU A 112 14.03 14.86 24.20
N LYS A 113 14.62 15.79 24.98
CA LYS A 113 16.00 15.70 25.47
C LYS A 113 16.00 15.90 26.98
N THR A 114 16.60 14.98 27.71
CA THR A 114 16.75 15.04 29.18
C THR A 114 18.23 14.95 29.54
N LYS A 115 18.74 15.96 30.24
CA LYS A 115 20.08 15.88 30.82
C LYS A 115 20.01 15.01 32.11
N LEU A 116 20.67 13.87 32.06
CA LEU A 116 20.73 12.93 33.20
C LEU A 116 21.90 13.23 34.12
N ASP A 117 23.03 13.68 33.54
CA ASP A 117 24.24 14.06 34.27
C ASP A 117 25.11 14.96 33.37
N ASP A 118 26.24 15.46 33.87
CA ASP A 118 27.20 16.18 33.04
C ASP A 118 27.72 15.26 31.94
N ASN A 119 27.58 15.72 30.71
CA ASN A 119 27.91 14.98 29.46
C ASN A 119 27.04 13.72 29.19
N LEU A 120 25.92 13.52 29.87
CA LEU A 120 24.98 12.43 29.61
C LEU A 120 23.61 13.00 29.25
N ILE A 121 23.24 12.90 27.98
CA ILE A 121 21.94 13.35 27.44
C ILE A 121 21.17 12.15 26.92
N LEU A 122 19.94 11.99 27.42
CA LEU A 122 18.98 11.04 26.90
C LEU A 122 18.12 11.73 25.84
N GLU A 123 18.04 11.15 24.65
CA GLU A 123 17.17 11.62 23.57
C GLU A 123 16.07 10.61 23.26
N LYS A 124 14.83 11.08 23.19
CA LYS A 124 13.69 10.32 22.69
C LYS A 124 13.54 10.62 21.20
N VAL A 125 13.78 9.62 20.36
CA VAL A 125 13.78 9.77 18.90
C VAL A 125 12.66 8.94 18.29
N SER A 126 11.93 9.51 17.31
CA SER A 126 10.91 8.79 16.55
C SER A 126 11.57 7.82 15.57
N CYS A 127 10.98 6.62 15.43
CA CYS A 127 11.43 5.62 14.46
C CYS A 127 10.24 4.95 13.76
N PRO A 128 10.44 4.39 12.54
CA PRO A 128 9.43 3.60 11.86
C PRO A 128 9.04 2.35 12.68
N ILE A 129 7.80 1.90 12.50
CA ILE A 129 7.29 0.64 13.10
C ILE A 129 7.96 -0.57 12.42
N GLY A 130 8.23 -0.47 11.12
CA GLY A 130 8.84 -1.51 10.30
C GLY A 130 7.91 -2.02 9.21
N VAL A 131 7.26 -3.17 9.40
CA VAL A 131 6.28 -3.73 8.46
C VAL A 131 4.88 -3.63 9.06
N ILE A 132 3.95 -3.02 8.33
CA ILE A 132 2.57 -2.85 8.74
C ILE A 132 1.68 -3.71 7.83
N CYS A 133 0.84 -4.56 8.42
CA CYS A 133 -0.18 -5.29 7.69
C CYS A 133 -1.51 -4.54 7.79
N VAL A 134 -2.12 -4.25 6.63
CA VAL A 134 -3.40 -3.52 6.55
C VAL A 134 -4.42 -4.34 5.78
N ILE A 135 -5.55 -4.63 6.43
CA ILE A 135 -6.70 -5.32 5.84
C ILE A 135 -7.78 -4.27 5.57
N PHE A 136 -8.28 -4.22 4.34
CA PHE A 136 -9.31 -3.27 3.94
C PHE A 136 -10.29 -3.92 2.95
N GLU A 137 -11.51 -3.38 2.88
CA GLU A 137 -12.60 -3.88 2.03
C GLU A 137 -13.29 -2.74 1.28
N ALA A 138 -13.68 -3.02 0.04
CA ALA A 138 -14.51 -2.14 -0.79
C ALA A 138 -14.03 -0.68 -0.91
N ARG A 139 -12.73 -0.45 -0.87
CA ARG A 139 -12.11 0.88 -0.98
C ARG A 139 -10.82 0.82 -1.77
N PRO A 140 -10.90 0.77 -3.11
CA PRO A 140 -9.71 0.65 -3.97
C PRO A 140 -8.75 1.85 -3.87
N ASP A 141 -9.23 3.04 -3.50
CA ASP A 141 -8.43 4.24 -3.25
C ASP A 141 -7.48 4.11 -2.05
N VAL A 142 -7.82 3.26 -1.09
CA VAL A 142 -7.07 3.08 0.17
C VAL A 142 -5.65 2.56 -0.07
N ILE A 143 -5.44 1.73 -1.10
CA ILE A 143 -4.10 1.20 -1.40
C ILE A 143 -3.09 2.31 -1.67
N VAL A 144 -3.49 3.37 -2.38
CA VAL A 144 -2.65 4.53 -2.67
C VAL A 144 -2.42 5.36 -1.40
N GLN A 145 -3.47 5.60 -0.62
CA GLN A 145 -3.37 6.37 0.63
C GLN A 145 -2.42 5.70 1.62
N ILE A 146 -2.57 4.39 1.84
CA ILE A 146 -1.72 3.63 2.77
C ILE A 146 -0.28 3.58 2.26
N ALA A 147 -0.06 3.31 0.96
CA ALA A 147 1.27 3.28 0.37
C ALA A 147 2.00 4.62 0.57
N THR A 148 1.31 5.74 0.32
CA THR A 148 1.83 7.10 0.48
C THR A 148 2.27 7.37 1.92
N LEU A 149 1.39 7.10 2.88
CA LEU A 149 1.68 7.30 4.31
C LEU A 149 2.79 6.38 4.80
N ALA A 150 2.81 5.13 4.34
CA ALA A 150 3.84 4.17 4.71
C ALA A 150 5.23 4.60 4.23
N ILE A 151 5.36 5.01 2.95
CA ILE A 151 6.62 5.52 2.39
C ILE A 151 7.09 6.74 3.17
N LYS A 152 6.20 7.72 3.42
CA LYS A 152 6.55 8.94 4.16
C LYS A 152 7.03 8.64 5.57
N SER A 153 6.38 7.69 6.26
CA SER A 153 6.72 7.30 7.64
C SER A 153 7.81 6.23 7.75
N GLY A 154 8.44 5.85 6.63
CA GLY A 154 9.56 4.90 6.65
C GLY A 154 9.15 3.43 6.87
N ASN A 155 7.90 3.06 6.61
CA ASN A 155 7.37 1.72 6.83
C ASN A 155 7.13 0.97 5.51
N ALA A 156 7.41 -0.32 5.48
CA ALA A 156 6.91 -1.20 4.43
C ALA A 156 5.50 -1.70 4.79
N VAL A 157 4.69 -2.03 3.79
CA VAL A 157 3.33 -2.53 4.01
C VAL A 157 3.05 -3.82 3.27
N VAL A 158 2.23 -4.65 3.92
CA VAL A 158 1.58 -5.81 3.32
C VAL A 158 0.08 -5.54 3.35
N LEU A 159 -0.51 -5.43 2.18
CA LEU A 159 -1.89 -5.02 1.95
C LEU A 159 -2.75 -6.23 1.61
N LYS A 160 -3.88 -6.39 2.29
CA LYS A 160 -4.87 -7.40 1.97
C LYS A 160 -6.20 -6.70 1.67
N GLY A 161 -6.50 -6.56 0.37
CA GLY A 161 -7.78 -6.05 -0.11
C GLY A 161 -8.88 -7.12 -0.14
N GLY A 162 -10.13 -6.68 -0.32
CA GLY A 162 -11.25 -7.56 -0.61
C GLY A 162 -11.24 -8.08 -2.05
N SER A 163 -11.93 -9.19 -2.30
CA SER A 163 -12.02 -9.80 -3.63
C SER A 163 -12.83 -8.96 -4.61
N GLU A 164 -13.72 -8.12 -4.10
CA GLU A 164 -14.60 -7.24 -4.87
C GLU A 164 -13.88 -6.09 -5.58
N SER A 165 -12.59 -5.87 -5.30
CA SER A 165 -11.75 -4.82 -5.91
C SER A 165 -10.40 -5.35 -6.39
N ILE A 166 -10.33 -6.64 -6.73
CA ILE A 166 -9.06 -7.32 -7.03
C ILE A 166 -8.35 -6.74 -8.24
N ASN A 167 -9.08 -6.41 -9.32
CA ASN A 167 -8.49 -5.87 -10.56
C ASN A 167 -7.94 -4.45 -10.32
N THR A 168 -8.70 -3.62 -9.60
CA THR A 168 -8.28 -2.26 -9.24
C THR A 168 -7.08 -2.28 -8.29
N ASN A 169 -7.09 -3.17 -7.29
CA ASN A 169 -5.97 -3.28 -6.35
C ASN A 169 -4.68 -3.75 -7.06
N LYS A 170 -4.77 -4.69 -7.98
CA LYS A 170 -3.63 -5.18 -8.78
C LYS A 170 -3.02 -4.08 -9.65
N ILE A 171 -3.85 -3.28 -10.32
CA ILE A 171 -3.31 -2.21 -11.17
C ILE A 171 -2.66 -1.11 -10.32
N PHE A 172 -3.22 -0.73 -9.18
CA PHE A 172 -2.57 0.23 -8.28
C PHE A 172 -1.24 -0.28 -7.74
N GLU A 173 -1.18 -1.52 -7.24
CA GLU A 173 0.08 -2.11 -6.78
C GLU A 173 1.14 -2.10 -7.89
N LYS A 174 0.77 -2.52 -9.10
CA LYS A 174 1.66 -2.54 -10.26
C LYS A 174 2.20 -1.14 -10.55
N LEU A 175 1.32 -0.14 -10.67
CA LEU A 175 1.71 1.23 -11.01
C LEU A 175 2.56 1.88 -9.92
N ILE A 176 2.26 1.62 -8.64
CA ILE A 176 3.06 2.08 -7.51
C ILE A 176 4.48 1.47 -7.59
N ASN A 177 4.58 0.15 -7.76
CA ASN A 177 5.88 -0.52 -7.83
C ASN A 177 6.69 -0.12 -9.08
N GLU A 178 6.05 0.13 -10.22
CA GLU A 178 6.70 0.68 -11.42
C GLU A 178 7.27 2.08 -11.16
N ALA A 179 6.51 2.95 -10.50
CA ALA A 179 6.96 4.29 -10.12
C ALA A 179 8.16 4.22 -9.16
N LEU A 180 8.09 3.40 -8.13
CA LEU A 180 9.18 3.19 -7.18
C LEU A 180 10.45 2.66 -7.88
N ASN A 181 10.30 1.71 -8.80
CA ASN A 181 11.42 1.18 -9.57
C ASN A 181 12.07 2.24 -10.48
N SER A 182 11.30 3.17 -11.05
CA SER A 182 11.80 4.24 -11.93
C SER A 182 12.76 5.20 -11.22
N VAL A 183 12.58 5.38 -9.92
CA VAL A 183 13.44 6.21 -9.05
C VAL A 183 14.42 5.39 -8.20
N LYS A 184 14.59 4.10 -8.54
CA LYS A 184 15.49 3.16 -7.82
C LYS A 184 15.20 3.03 -6.32
N PHE A 185 13.95 3.18 -5.94
CA PHE A 185 13.49 3.00 -4.57
C PHE A 185 13.61 1.52 -4.13
N PRO A 186 13.74 1.20 -2.82
CA PRO A 186 13.78 -0.18 -2.37
C PRO A 186 12.59 -1.00 -2.86
N LYS A 187 12.84 -2.22 -3.36
CA LYS A 187 11.79 -3.16 -3.77
C LYS A 187 11.07 -3.73 -2.54
N ASN A 188 9.86 -4.25 -2.74
CA ASN A 188 9.05 -4.91 -1.71
C ASN A 188 8.66 -3.99 -0.55
N VAL A 189 8.59 -2.68 -0.77
CA VAL A 189 8.04 -1.72 0.19
C VAL A 189 6.51 -1.81 0.22
N ILE A 190 5.89 -1.97 -0.95
CA ILE A 190 4.44 -2.13 -1.10
C ILE A 190 4.15 -3.51 -1.67
N ASN A 191 3.44 -4.32 -0.91
CA ASN A 191 3.13 -5.71 -1.24
C ASN A 191 1.62 -5.94 -1.10
N LEU A 192 1.01 -6.58 -2.09
CA LEU A 192 -0.40 -6.97 -2.06
C LEU A 192 -0.49 -8.49 -1.92
N VAL A 193 -1.32 -8.96 -1.00
CA VAL A 193 -1.60 -10.39 -0.81
C VAL A 193 -3.07 -10.67 -1.11
N PHE A 194 -3.32 -11.82 -1.74
CA PHE A 194 -4.66 -12.31 -2.06
C PHE A 194 -5.00 -13.50 -1.17
N THR A 195 -6.25 -13.61 -0.77
CA THR A 195 -6.73 -14.77 -0.01
C THR A 195 -6.84 -16.00 -0.90
N HIS A 196 -7.02 -17.16 -0.27
CA HIS A 196 -7.13 -18.46 -0.94
C HIS A 196 -8.29 -18.50 -1.95
N ASP A 197 -9.37 -17.76 -1.70
CA ASP A 197 -10.57 -17.72 -2.54
C ASP A 197 -10.37 -16.87 -3.80
N ASP A 198 -9.42 -15.92 -3.78
CA ASP A 198 -9.10 -15.05 -4.92
C ASP A 198 -8.27 -15.75 -5.99
N VAL A 199 -7.68 -16.90 -5.68
CA VAL A 199 -6.81 -17.69 -6.59
C VAL A 199 -7.57 -18.83 -7.27
N ASN A 200 -8.78 -19.14 -6.81
CA ASN A 200 -9.59 -20.27 -7.29
C ASN A 200 -10.81 -19.83 -8.15
N LYS A 201 -10.81 -18.58 -8.64
CA LYS A 201 -11.81 -18.11 -9.62
C LYS A 201 -11.24 -18.00 -11.01
#